data_823ae7be34b3dac37b9f663b45d32acc
#
_entry.id   823ae7be34b3dac37b9f663b45d32acc
#
_cell.length_a   1.000
_cell.length_b   1.000
_cell.length_c   1.000
_cell.angle_alpha   90.00
_cell.angle_beta   90.00
_cell.angle_gamma   90.00
#
_symmetry.space_group_name_H-M   'P 1'
#
loop_
_entity.id
_entity.type
_entity.pdbx_description
1 polymer ?
#
loop_
_entity_poly.entity_id
_entity_poly.type
_entity_poly.pdbx_seq_one_letter_code
_entity_poly.pdbx_strand_id
1 'polypeptide(L)'
;MLIKRIFTAATPELGLGIFLIFCSSFGQTFFISLFSGEIRKEFNLSHGIFGIFYSAATLISAIIFFWLGKLTDQINLTFLGLITLGILSGFSFLFSSAETLLILFLSLFGLRLFGQSMISHIAVTAMARWFSKKRGRALSIALMGHPIGEALLPFLITFFLLQFTWREIWVGIGSCIIIIFFPLVCWLGR
;
A
#
# COMPACT_ATOMS: atom_id res chain seq x y z
N MET A 1 -20.75 10.75 -24.23
CA MET A 1 -20.18 9.67 -25.08
C MET A 1 -18.85 9.14 -24.55
N LEU A 2 -17.99 9.96 -23.98
CA LEU A 2 -16.67 9.56 -23.40
C LEU A 2 -16.81 8.64 -22.18
N ILE A 3 -17.71 8.95 -21.25
CA ILE A 3 -17.94 8.20 -19.99
C ILE A 3 -18.42 6.76 -20.28
N LYS A 4 -19.35 6.57 -21.24
CA LYS A 4 -19.78 5.22 -21.65
C LYS A 4 -18.62 4.37 -22.23
N ARG A 5 -17.67 4.97 -22.97
CA ARG A 5 -16.49 4.27 -23.51
C ARG A 5 -15.45 3.89 -22.43
N ILE A 6 -15.45 4.56 -21.30
CA ILE A 6 -14.58 4.23 -20.16
C ILE A 6 -15.13 3.01 -19.42
N PHE A 7 -16.46 2.96 -19.20
CA PHE A 7 -17.12 1.86 -18.48
C PHE A 7 -17.28 0.56 -19.31
N THR A 8 -17.35 0.63 -20.63
CA THR A 8 -17.37 -0.58 -21.49
C THR A 8 -16.00 -1.26 -21.64
N ALA A 9 -14.93 -0.70 -21.03
CA ALA A 9 -13.59 -1.29 -20.98
C ALA A 9 -13.15 -1.62 -19.53
N ALA A 10 -14.06 -1.64 -18.58
CA ALA A 10 -13.77 -2.08 -17.21
C ALA A 10 -13.65 -3.63 -17.21
N THR A 11 -12.46 -4.10 -17.53
CA THR A 11 -12.12 -5.51 -17.35
C THR A 11 -11.72 -5.75 -15.89
N PRO A 12 -11.90 -6.97 -15.35
CA PRO A 12 -11.46 -7.32 -14.01
C PRO A 12 -9.99 -6.94 -13.76
N GLU A 13 -9.13 -7.06 -14.78
CA GLU A 13 -7.72 -6.73 -14.71
C GLU A 13 -7.46 -5.23 -14.47
N LEU A 14 -8.26 -4.33 -15.09
CA LEU A 14 -8.16 -2.90 -14.79
C LEU A 14 -8.62 -2.59 -13.37
N GLY A 15 -9.71 -3.23 -12.94
CA GLY A 15 -10.17 -3.16 -11.55
C GLY A 15 -9.08 -3.59 -10.56
N LEU A 16 -8.41 -4.71 -10.86
CA LEU A 16 -7.28 -5.20 -10.06
C LEU A 16 -6.15 -4.17 -10.00
N GLY A 17 -5.80 -3.54 -11.13
CA GLY A 17 -4.77 -2.51 -11.17
C GLY A 17 -5.10 -1.31 -10.28
N ILE A 18 -6.30 -0.74 -10.40
CA ILE A 18 -6.76 0.38 -9.54
C ILE A 18 -6.69 -0.03 -8.07
N PHE A 19 -7.16 -1.22 -7.77
CA PHE A 19 -7.27 -1.72 -6.41
C PHE A 19 -5.90 -1.96 -5.77
N LEU A 20 -4.95 -2.56 -6.47
CA LEU A 20 -3.58 -2.73 -5.97
C LEU A 20 -2.90 -1.37 -5.74
N ILE A 21 -3.07 -0.41 -6.66
CA ILE A 21 -2.56 0.95 -6.46
C ILE A 21 -3.20 1.61 -5.24
N PHE A 22 -4.53 1.45 -5.05
CA PHE A 22 -5.19 1.92 -3.83
C PHE A 22 -4.60 1.27 -2.56
N CYS A 23 -4.39 -0.05 -2.55
CA CYS A 23 -3.77 -0.76 -1.43
C CYS A 23 -2.35 -0.29 -1.12
N SER A 24 -1.62 0.21 -2.12
CA SER A 24 -0.28 0.76 -1.90
C SER A 24 -0.29 2.00 -1.00
N SER A 25 -1.45 2.66 -0.85
CA SER A 25 -1.62 3.82 0.02
C SER A 25 -1.22 3.54 1.47
N PHE A 26 -1.43 2.33 1.97
CA PHE A 26 -1.07 1.97 3.35
C PHE A 26 0.44 2.03 3.64
N GLY A 27 1.29 1.97 2.61
CA GLY A 27 2.73 2.19 2.72
C GLY A 27 3.19 3.60 2.32
N GLN A 28 2.30 4.46 1.86
CA GLN A 28 2.66 5.80 1.36
C GLN A 28 2.91 6.79 2.50
N THR A 29 3.74 7.79 2.19
CA THR A 29 4.11 8.85 3.14
C THR A 29 2.90 9.60 3.67
N PHE A 30 1.95 9.97 2.79
CA PHE A 30 0.77 10.73 3.20
C PHE A 30 -0.04 9.97 4.25
N PHE A 31 -0.16 8.64 4.10
CA PHE A 31 -0.94 7.80 5.00
C PHE A 31 -0.26 7.61 6.35
N ILE A 32 1.03 7.22 6.35
CA ILE A 32 1.80 7.00 7.58
C ILE A 32 1.93 8.30 8.38
N SER A 33 2.04 9.45 7.69
CA SER A 33 2.17 10.76 8.34
C SER A 33 0.95 11.15 9.20
N LEU A 34 -0.24 10.61 8.91
CA LEU A 34 -1.45 10.86 9.69
C LEU A 34 -1.30 10.41 11.16
N PHE A 35 -0.47 9.41 11.38
CA PHE A 35 -0.22 8.82 12.72
C PHE A 35 1.05 9.37 13.38
N SER A 36 1.81 10.22 12.68
CA SER A 36 3.12 10.68 13.15
C SER A 36 3.07 11.44 14.48
N GLY A 37 1.98 12.15 14.76
CA GLY A 37 1.76 12.87 16.01
C GLY A 37 1.69 11.92 17.20
N GLU A 38 0.83 10.90 17.10
CA GLU A 38 0.61 9.91 18.16
C GLU A 38 1.86 9.05 18.39
N ILE A 39 2.50 8.59 17.31
CA ILE A 39 3.72 7.80 17.39
C ILE A 39 4.84 8.58 18.08
N ARG A 40 5.08 9.82 17.68
CA ARG A 40 6.13 10.64 18.30
C ARG A 40 5.87 10.93 19.77
N LYS A 41 4.60 11.17 20.12
CA LYS A 41 4.20 11.38 21.52
C LYS A 41 4.47 10.12 22.35
N GLU A 42 4.11 8.95 21.86
CA GLU A 42 4.25 7.68 22.57
C GLU A 42 5.72 7.27 22.75
N PHE A 43 6.53 7.43 21.71
CA PHE A 43 7.95 7.07 21.73
C PHE A 43 8.87 8.20 22.16
N ASN A 44 8.33 9.35 22.60
CA ASN A 44 9.10 10.55 22.98
C ASN A 44 10.07 11.03 21.89
N LEU A 45 9.66 11.00 20.63
CA LEU A 45 10.50 11.36 19.49
C LEU A 45 10.28 12.81 19.07
N SER A 46 11.38 13.53 18.85
CA SER A 46 11.31 14.82 18.16
C SER A 46 10.93 14.66 16.69
N HIS A 47 10.47 15.74 16.06
CA HIS A 47 10.20 15.76 14.61
C HIS A 47 11.42 15.31 13.79
N GLY A 48 12.61 15.79 14.14
CA GLY A 48 13.85 15.46 13.45
C GLY A 48 14.21 13.98 13.58
N ILE A 49 14.14 13.42 14.79
CA ILE A 49 14.46 12.02 15.04
C ILE A 49 13.49 11.10 14.29
N PHE A 50 12.19 11.36 14.36
CA PHE A 50 11.20 10.59 13.61
C PHE A 50 11.44 10.68 12.09
N GLY A 51 11.80 11.88 11.59
CA GLY A 51 12.15 12.09 10.18
C GLY A 51 13.36 11.26 9.75
N ILE A 52 14.41 11.19 10.58
CA ILE A 52 15.60 10.36 10.32
C ILE A 52 15.21 8.87 10.26
N PHE A 53 14.43 8.39 11.24
CA PHE A 53 13.93 7.00 11.29
C PHE A 53 13.15 6.64 10.03
N TYR A 54 12.20 7.51 9.67
CA TYR A 54 11.36 7.31 8.49
C TYR A 54 12.17 7.32 7.20
N SER A 55 13.11 8.26 7.07
CA SER A 55 13.98 8.38 5.89
C SER A 55 14.92 7.19 5.76
N ALA A 56 15.51 6.72 6.86
CA ALA A 56 16.37 5.54 6.87
C ALA A 56 15.60 4.27 6.48
N ALA A 57 14.39 4.06 7.04
CA ALA A 57 13.52 2.94 6.69
C ALA A 57 13.14 2.99 5.18
N THR A 58 12.83 4.17 4.67
CA THR A 58 12.52 4.38 3.25
C THR A 58 13.73 4.11 2.34
N LEU A 59 14.92 4.59 2.70
CA LEU A 59 16.14 4.37 1.93
C LEU A 59 16.50 2.88 1.86
N ILE A 60 16.47 2.19 3.00
CA ILE A 60 16.76 0.74 3.05
C ILE A 60 15.71 -0.03 2.23
N SER A 61 14.43 0.35 2.32
CA SER A 61 13.39 -0.27 1.51
C SER A 61 13.63 -0.08 0.01
N ALA A 62 14.08 1.08 -0.42
CA ALA A 62 14.40 1.36 -1.82
C ALA A 62 15.61 0.54 -2.30
N ILE A 63 16.64 0.39 -1.48
CA ILE A 63 17.81 -0.44 -1.79
C ILE A 63 17.38 -1.91 -1.97
N ILE A 64 16.62 -2.46 -1.04
CA ILE A 64 16.17 -3.85 -1.10
C ILE A 64 15.20 -4.07 -2.26
N PHE A 65 14.33 -3.10 -2.53
CA PHE A 65 13.39 -3.15 -3.65
C PHE A 65 14.11 -3.32 -5.00
N PHE A 66 15.32 -2.82 -5.17
CA PHE A 66 16.09 -2.99 -6.42
C PHE A 66 16.25 -4.49 -6.80
N TRP A 67 16.37 -5.37 -5.82
CA TRP A 67 16.43 -6.82 -6.07
C TRP A 67 15.04 -7.47 -6.06
N LEU A 68 14.17 -7.10 -5.11
CA LEU A 68 12.83 -7.67 -5.00
C LEU A 68 11.96 -7.34 -6.22
N GLY A 69 12.11 -6.17 -6.83
CA GLY A 69 11.35 -5.78 -8.01
C GLY A 69 11.48 -6.77 -9.18
N LYS A 70 12.61 -7.48 -9.28
CA LYS A 70 12.85 -8.51 -10.29
C LYS A 70 11.93 -9.74 -10.16
N LEU A 71 11.32 -9.95 -9.00
CA LEU A 71 10.34 -11.02 -8.79
C LEU A 71 9.12 -10.88 -9.70
N THR A 72 8.79 -9.67 -10.13
CA THR A 72 7.72 -9.44 -11.12
C THR A 72 7.99 -10.10 -12.47
N ASP A 73 9.25 -10.40 -12.79
CA ASP A 73 9.65 -11.07 -14.02
C ASP A 73 9.61 -12.61 -13.92
N GLN A 74 9.62 -13.13 -12.69
CA GLN A 74 9.77 -14.55 -12.41
C GLN A 74 8.49 -15.21 -11.91
N ILE A 75 7.60 -14.44 -11.27
CA ILE A 75 6.43 -14.94 -10.57
C ILE A 75 5.16 -14.36 -11.23
N ASN A 76 4.08 -15.14 -11.22
CA ASN A 76 2.77 -14.65 -11.65
C ASN A 76 2.38 -13.41 -10.84
N LEU A 77 1.99 -12.33 -11.53
CA LEU A 77 1.78 -11.02 -10.91
C LEU A 77 0.61 -11.01 -9.92
N THR A 78 -0.47 -11.75 -10.20
CA THR A 78 -1.59 -11.88 -9.26
C THR A 78 -1.16 -12.60 -7.99
N PHE A 79 -0.44 -13.70 -8.13
CA PHE A 79 0.07 -14.47 -6.99
C PHE A 79 1.08 -13.66 -6.17
N LEU A 80 2.00 -12.94 -6.84
CA LEU A 80 2.94 -12.03 -6.18
C LEU A 80 2.22 -10.90 -5.44
N GLY A 81 1.13 -10.36 -6.03
CA GLY A 81 0.27 -9.38 -5.39
C GLY A 81 -0.37 -9.91 -4.10
N LEU A 82 -0.88 -11.14 -4.12
CA LEU A 82 -1.45 -11.78 -2.94
C LEU A 82 -0.43 -11.98 -1.82
N ILE A 83 0.75 -12.51 -2.15
CA ILE A 83 1.84 -12.67 -1.17
C ILE A 83 2.21 -11.31 -0.58
N THR A 84 2.36 -10.28 -1.43
CA THR A 84 2.75 -8.94 -0.99
C THR A 84 1.69 -8.31 -0.09
N LEU A 85 0.40 -8.50 -0.38
CA LEU A 85 -0.71 -8.07 0.50
C LEU A 85 -0.69 -8.79 1.85
N GLY A 86 -0.45 -10.11 1.85
CA GLY A 86 -0.31 -10.88 3.09
C GLY A 86 0.84 -10.37 3.97
N ILE A 87 1.99 -10.11 3.35
CA ILE A 87 3.15 -9.55 4.05
C ILE A 87 2.86 -8.12 4.54
N LEU A 88 2.20 -7.28 3.73
CA LEU A 88 1.79 -5.93 4.14
C LEU A 88 0.86 -5.96 5.35
N SER A 89 -0.09 -6.90 5.38
CA SER A 89 -0.95 -7.10 6.54
C SER A 89 -0.13 -7.50 7.78
N GLY A 90 0.83 -8.41 7.64
CA GLY A 90 1.76 -8.78 8.72
C GLY A 90 2.53 -7.58 9.28
N PHE A 91 3.04 -6.71 8.41
CA PHE A 91 3.71 -5.47 8.83
C PHE A 91 2.73 -4.44 9.43
N SER A 92 1.47 -4.43 9.04
CA SER A 92 0.44 -3.60 9.69
C SER A 92 0.20 -4.04 11.13
N PHE A 93 0.11 -5.35 11.39
CA PHE A 93 0.02 -5.88 12.75
C PHE A 93 1.31 -5.64 13.54
N LEU A 94 2.47 -5.83 12.94
CA LEU A 94 3.75 -5.54 13.59
C LEU A 94 3.86 -4.05 13.97
N PHE A 95 3.39 -3.16 13.11
CA PHE A 95 3.36 -1.72 13.39
C PHE A 95 2.43 -1.39 14.54
N SER A 96 1.25 -1.99 14.59
CA SER A 96 0.29 -1.80 15.69
C SER A 96 0.83 -2.30 17.04
N SER A 97 1.67 -3.33 17.04
CA SER A 97 2.27 -3.93 18.25
C SER A 97 3.66 -3.38 18.60
N ALA A 98 4.12 -2.31 17.93
CA ALA A 98 5.45 -1.76 18.16
C ALA A 98 5.56 -1.15 19.57
N GLU A 99 6.37 -1.74 20.43
CA GLU A 99 6.70 -1.25 21.78
C GLU A 99 8.12 -0.69 21.87
N THR A 100 8.96 -1.02 20.90
CA THR A 100 10.35 -0.59 20.84
C THR A 100 10.65 0.17 19.55
N LEU A 101 11.66 1.03 19.56
CA LEU A 101 12.11 1.75 18.37
C LEU A 101 12.57 0.79 17.26
N LEU A 102 13.11 -0.37 17.61
CA LEU A 102 13.52 -1.37 16.62
C LEU A 102 12.30 -1.96 15.89
N ILE A 103 11.25 -2.35 16.62
CA ILE A 103 10.03 -2.89 16.01
C ILE A 103 9.32 -1.80 15.19
N LEU A 104 9.28 -0.57 15.69
CA LEU A 104 8.76 0.58 14.94
C LEU A 104 9.53 0.77 13.62
N PHE A 105 10.87 0.70 13.66
CA PHE A 105 11.69 0.84 12.46
C PHE A 105 11.45 -0.29 11.46
N LEU A 106 11.45 -1.54 11.92
CA LEU A 106 11.24 -2.72 11.06
C LEU A 106 9.84 -2.70 10.42
N SER A 107 8.83 -2.28 11.17
CA SER A 107 7.48 -2.18 10.63
C SER A 107 7.36 -1.04 9.60
N LEU A 108 7.92 0.13 9.87
CA LEU A 108 8.00 1.22 8.88
C LEU A 108 8.72 0.77 7.61
N PHE A 109 9.88 0.11 7.76
CA PHE A 109 10.61 -0.47 6.64
C PHE A 109 9.73 -1.42 5.81
N GLY A 110 9.03 -2.36 6.45
CA GLY A 110 8.17 -3.32 5.76
C GLY A 110 6.96 -2.66 5.08
N LEU A 111 6.31 -1.71 5.74
CA LEU A 111 5.22 -0.93 5.15
C LEU A 111 5.69 -0.17 3.89
N ARG A 112 6.89 0.44 3.93
CA ARG A 112 7.47 1.14 2.78
C ARG A 112 7.82 0.19 1.64
N LEU A 113 8.45 -0.94 1.96
CA LEU A 113 8.89 -1.92 0.97
C LEU A 113 7.70 -2.59 0.28
N PHE A 114 6.79 -3.16 1.05
CA PHE A 114 5.70 -3.96 0.51
C PHE A 114 4.48 -3.11 0.13
N GLY A 115 4.13 -2.11 0.91
CA GLY A 115 3.01 -1.21 0.61
C GLY A 115 3.35 -0.27 -0.53
N GLN A 116 4.28 0.65 -0.35
CA GLN A 116 4.57 1.66 -1.37
C GLN A 116 5.23 1.06 -2.62
N SER A 117 6.33 0.29 -2.45
CA SER A 117 7.17 -0.09 -3.58
C SER A 117 6.64 -1.31 -4.31
N MET A 118 6.50 -2.46 -3.63
CA MET A 118 6.17 -3.73 -4.28
C MET A 118 4.77 -3.75 -4.89
N ILE A 119 3.72 -3.37 -4.14
CA ILE A 119 2.34 -3.41 -4.64
C ILE A 119 2.17 -2.48 -5.83
N SER A 120 2.69 -1.24 -5.76
CA SER A 120 2.64 -0.29 -6.89
C SER A 120 3.36 -0.84 -8.11
N HIS A 121 4.54 -1.43 -7.92
CA HIS A 121 5.32 -2.00 -9.02
C HIS A 121 4.62 -3.19 -9.67
N ILE A 122 4.03 -4.08 -8.88
CA ILE A 122 3.23 -5.21 -9.38
C ILE A 122 2.06 -4.71 -10.23
N ALA A 123 1.31 -3.72 -9.73
CA ALA A 123 0.17 -3.15 -10.44
C ALA A 123 0.57 -2.51 -11.78
N VAL A 124 1.62 -1.68 -11.78
CA VAL A 124 2.15 -1.02 -12.98
C VAL A 124 2.65 -2.06 -13.98
N THR A 125 3.40 -3.07 -13.53
CA THR A 125 3.91 -4.14 -14.39
C THR A 125 2.78 -4.99 -14.97
N ALA A 126 1.75 -5.32 -14.18
CA ALA A 126 0.59 -6.05 -14.64
C ALA A 126 -0.15 -5.28 -15.74
N MET A 127 -0.42 -4.00 -15.52
CA MET A 127 -1.07 -3.15 -16.55
C MET A 127 -0.25 -3.05 -17.82
N ALA A 128 1.07 -2.92 -17.70
CA ALA A 128 1.97 -2.81 -18.85
C ALA A 128 2.01 -4.10 -19.68
N ARG A 129 1.92 -5.28 -19.03
CA ARG A 129 1.96 -6.59 -19.71
C ARG A 129 0.61 -7.01 -20.27
N TRP A 130 -0.46 -6.86 -19.49
CA TRP A 130 -1.80 -7.31 -19.91
C TRP A 130 -2.41 -6.42 -20.99
N PHE A 131 -2.06 -5.14 -21.02
CA PHE A 131 -2.60 -4.17 -21.97
C PHE A 131 -1.57 -3.64 -22.97
N SER A 132 -0.79 -4.50 -23.60
CA SER A 132 0.33 -4.13 -24.48
C SER A 132 -0.05 -3.07 -25.54
N LYS A 133 -1.22 -3.19 -26.19
CA LYS A 133 -1.70 -2.25 -27.24
C LYS A 133 -2.28 -0.93 -26.68
N LYS A 134 -2.72 -0.91 -25.42
CA LYS A 134 -3.36 0.25 -24.75
C LYS A 134 -2.70 0.57 -23.41
N ARG A 135 -1.40 0.24 -23.29
CA ARG A 135 -0.61 0.32 -22.04
C ARG A 135 -0.76 1.67 -21.32
N GLY A 136 -0.56 2.78 -22.04
CA GLY A 136 -0.66 4.11 -21.43
C GLY A 136 -2.03 4.38 -20.81
N ARG A 137 -3.12 3.98 -21.49
CA ARG A 137 -4.48 4.15 -20.97
C ARG A 137 -4.74 3.25 -19.75
N ALA A 138 -4.29 2.00 -19.79
CA ALA A 138 -4.47 1.08 -18.68
C ALA A 138 -3.71 1.58 -17.43
N LEU A 139 -2.46 2.05 -17.61
CA LEU A 139 -1.67 2.64 -16.55
C LEU A 139 -2.33 3.89 -15.96
N SER A 140 -2.82 4.81 -16.81
CA SER A 140 -3.49 6.03 -16.33
C SER A 140 -4.74 5.71 -15.49
N ILE A 141 -5.51 4.70 -15.90
CA ILE A 141 -6.70 4.27 -15.16
C ILE A 141 -6.30 3.61 -13.83
N ALA A 142 -5.33 2.70 -13.83
CA ALA A 142 -4.87 2.03 -12.62
C ALA A 142 -4.30 3.03 -11.60
N LEU A 143 -3.52 4.01 -12.06
CA LEU A 143 -2.94 5.04 -11.21
C LEU A 143 -3.98 5.95 -10.53
N MET A 144 -5.24 5.93 -10.96
CA MET A 144 -6.33 6.61 -10.23
C MET A 144 -6.53 6.06 -8.82
N GLY A 145 -6.02 4.87 -8.52
CA GLY A 145 -6.00 4.32 -7.16
C GLY A 145 -5.29 5.23 -6.16
N HIS A 146 -4.22 5.94 -6.55
CA HIS A 146 -3.52 6.90 -5.67
C HIS A 146 -4.40 8.09 -5.26
N PRO A 147 -4.90 8.93 -6.20
CA PRO A 147 -5.72 10.07 -5.80
C PRO A 147 -7.01 9.65 -5.08
N ILE A 148 -7.57 8.47 -5.38
CA ILE A 148 -8.69 7.92 -4.62
C ILE A 148 -8.27 7.66 -3.17
N GLY A 149 -7.11 7.04 -2.94
CA GLY A 149 -6.56 6.80 -1.61
C GLY A 149 -6.27 8.11 -0.87
N GLU A 150 -5.62 9.06 -1.53
CA GLU A 150 -5.28 10.37 -0.96
C GLU A 150 -6.50 11.20 -0.59
N ALA A 151 -7.59 11.09 -1.33
CA ALA A 151 -8.82 11.80 -1.05
C ALA A 151 -9.65 11.16 0.08
N LEU A 152 -9.74 9.82 0.11
CA LEU A 152 -10.63 9.10 1.02
C LEU A 152 -9.98 8.75 2.35
N LEU A 153 -8.74 8.24 2.33
CA LEU A 153 -8.13 7.67 3.53
C LEU A 153 -7.84 8.71 4.62
N PRO A 154 -7.32 9.93 4.34
CA PRO A 154 -7.11 10.91 5.39
C PRO A 154 -8.40 11.29 6.12
N PHE A 155 -9.51 11.45 5.38
CA PHE A 155 -10.82 11.74 5.96
C PHE A 155 -11.28 10.61 6.89
N LEU A 156 -11.22 9.37 6.43
CA LEU A 156 -11.61 8.19 7.22
C LEU A 156 -10.71 8.03 8.46
N ILE A 157 -9.41 8.14 8.30
CA ILE A 157 -8.46 7.94 9.40
C ILE A 157 -8.60 9.04 10.45
N THR A 158 -8.76 10.30 10.04
CA THR A 158 -8.98 11.40 10.98
C THR A 158 -10.26 11.18 11.80
N PHE A 159 -11.32 10.68 11.16
CA PHE A 159 -12.56 10.33 11.86
C PHE A 159 -12.35 9.17 12.85
N PHE A 160 -11.62 8.13 12.47
CA PHE A 160 -11.34 7.00 13.36
C PHE A 160 -10.41 7.37 14.51
N LEU A 161 -9.45 8.26 14.32
CA LEU A 161 -8.55 8.74 15.39
C LEU A 161 -9.28 9.49 16.50
N LEU A 162 -10.53 9.93 16.28
CA LEU A 162 -11.37 10.51 17.33
C LEU A 162 -11.92 9.45 18.30
N GLN A 163 -11.97 8.17 17.90
CA GLN A 163 -12.61 7.09 18.66
C GLN A 163 -11.67 5.94 19.01
N PHE A 164 -10.64 5.74 18.23
CA PHE A 164 -9.70 4.61 18.33
C PHE A 164 -8.27 5.11 18.43
N THR A 165 -7.44 4.33 19.07
CA THR A 165 -5.99 4.55 19.08
C THR A 165 -5.38 4.25 17.70
N TRP A 166 -4.23 4.83 17.42
CA TRP A 166 -3.52 4.54 16.17
C TRP A 166 -3.20 3.05 16.01
N ARG A 167 -2.97 2.34 17.12
CA ARG A 167 -2.71 0.90 17.14
C ARG A 167 -3.92 0.09 16.69
N GLU A 168 -5.10 0.38 17.25
CA GLU A 168 -6.36 -0.27 16.87
C GLU A 168 -6.70 -0.05 15.40
N ILE A 169 -6.45 1.14 14.89
CA ILE A 169 -6.64 1.46 13.46
C ILE A 169 -5.73 0.58 12.60
N TRP A 170 -4.46 0.40 12.97
CA TRP A 170 -3.53 -0.45 12.20
C TRP A 170 -3.87 -1.94 12.30
N VAL A 171 -4.41 -2.41 13.43
CA VAL A 171 -5.02 -3.75 13.53
C VAL A 171 -6.19 -3.87 12.55
N GLY A 172 -7.06 -2.87 12.52
CA GLY A 172 -8.20 -2.80 11.58
C GLY A 172 -7.74 -2.85 10.12
N ILE A 173 -6.68 -2.10 9.77
CA ILE A 173 -6.10 -2.09 8.41
C ILE A 173 -5.56 -3.48 8.05
N GLY A 174 -4.74 -4.09 8.91
CA GLY A 174 -4.21 -5.44 8.70
C GLY A 174 -5.31 -6.47 8.50
N SER A 175 -6.36 -6.41 9.33
CA SER A 175 -7.53 -7.28 9.23
C SER A 175 -8.32 -7.04 7.93
N CYS A 176 -8.52 -5.79 7.55
CA CYS A 176 -9.21 -5.41 6.31
C CYS A 176 -8.45 -5.94 5.07
N ILE A 177 -7.12 -5.89 5.07
CA ILE A 177 -6.29 -6.44 4.00
C ILE A 177 -6.54 -7.94 3.84
N ILE A 178 -6.59 -8.71 4.92
CA ILE A 178 -6.79 -10.17 4.85
C ILE A 178 -8.23 -10.52 4.49
N ILE A 179 -9.20 -9.89 5.17
CA ILE A 179 -10.61 -10.31 5.10
C ILE A 179 -11.31 -9.80 3.85
N ILE A 180 -10.93 -8.61 3.37
CA ILE A 180 -11.61 -7.96 2.24
C ILE A 180 -10.70 -7.94 1.01
N PHE A 181 -9.47 -7.43 1.15
CA PHE A 181 -8.64 -7.11 0.01
C PHE A 181 -8.01 -8.36 -0.61
N PHE A 182 -7.57 -9.30 0.20
CA PHE A 182 -7.02 -10.56 -0.27
C PHE A 182 -8.05 -11.38 -1.09
N PRO A 183 -9.29 -11.65 -0.61
CA PRO A 183 -10.30 -12.33 -1.41
C PRO A 183 -10.69 -11.57 -2.68
N LEU A 184 -10.72 -10.23 -2.62
CA LEU A 184 -11.05 -9.41 -3.78
C LEU A 184 -9.99 -9.53 -4.88
N VAL A 185 -8.70 -9.55 -4.50
CA VAL A 185 -7.60 -9.79 -5.46
C VAL A 185 -7.67 -11.20 -6.04
N CYS A 186 -7.99 -12.22 -5.21
CA CYS A 186 -8.24 -13.57 -5.71
C CYS A 186 -9.40 -13.63 -6.72
N TRP A 187 -10.45 -12.86 -6.50
CA TRP A 187 -11.60 -12.82 -7.40
C TRP A 187 -11.32 -12.07 -8.70
N LEU A 188 -10.66 -10.91 -8.62
CA LEU A 188 -10.32 -10.08 -9.78
C LEU A 188 -9.17 -10.66 -10.62
N GLY A 189 -8.31 -11.46 -10.02
CA GLY A 189 -7.13 -12.04 -10.67
C GLY A 189 -7.36 -13.40 -11.34
N ARG A 190 -8.63 -13.88 -11.35
CA ARG A 190 -9.06 -15.08 -12.10
C ARG A 190 -9.26 -14.74 -13.57
#